data_4ce530f631f84864077c4fee8ce92c6e
#
_entry.id   4ce530f631f84864077c4fee8ce92c6e
#
_cell.length_a   1.000
_cell.length_b   1.000
_cell.length_c   1.000
_cell.angle_alpha   90.00
_cell.angle_beta   90.00
_cell.angle_gamma   90.00
#
_symmetry.space_group_name_H-M   'P 1'
#
loop_
_entity.id
_entity.type
_entity.pdbx_description
1 polymer ?
#
loop_
_entity_poly.entity_id
_entity_poly.type
_entity_poly.pdbx_seq_one_letter_code
_entity_poly.pdbx_strand_id
1 'polypeptide(L)'
;MATGKTVELTVYIDVKSPYAFIALEPTLALEHELGLQFHWIPLTLDIPSYLGSAKKNDAGQIVENNRTKSQWSGVKYAYKDARRYAALQDRTLLGTQKIWDSSLANISISWVSKKDRKKLPTYLMNLFTPFWKRELDIEDINKVSEILASSNVDVTDFEAYARGSGKQEHDMLQASFHKQGIFGVPTYKFGDEFLFGREHLPYVKWRLT
;
A
#
# COMPACT_ATOMS: atom_id res chain seq x y z
N MET A 1 13.52 -36.64 2.90
CA MET A 1 14.08 -35.34 3.29
C MET A 1 13.60 -34.32 2.25
N ALA A 2 12.58 -33.55 2.57
CA ALA A 2 12.07 -32.53 1.67
C ALA A 2 13.12 -31.40 1.62
N THR A 3 13.66 -31.13 0.44
CA THR A 3 14.50 -29.99 0.17
C THR A 3 13.66 -28.75 0.47
N GLY A 4 13.97 -28.06 1.58
CA GLY A 4 13.27 -26.86 1.99
C GLY A 4 13.45 -25.77 0.93
N LYS A 5 12.52 -25.70 -0.02
CA LYS A 5 12.30 -24.46 -0.78
C LYS A 5 11.82 -23.43 0.22
N THR A 6 12.65 -22.44 0.50
CA THR A 6 12.19 -21.21 1.15
C THR A 6 11.07 -20.66 0.29
N VAL A 7 9.83 -20.72 0.79
CA VAL A 7 8.68 -20.16 0.07
C VAL A 7 8.77 -18.65 0.21
N GLU A 8 9.14 -17.98 -0.86
CA GLU A 8 9.17 -16.50 -0.90
C GLU A 8 7.75 -15.98 -1.16
N LEU A 9 7.27 -15.14 -0.27
CA LEU A 9 6.02 -14.40 -0.44
C LEU A 9 6.31 -12.95 -0.81
N THR A 10 5.77 -12.51 -1.94
CA THR A 10 5.72 -11.10 -2.31
C THR A 10 4.35 -10.53 -1.98
N VAL A 11 4.33 -9.35 -1.36
CA VAL A 11 3.12 -8.62 -0.98
C VAL A 11 3.10 -7.28 -1.70
N TYR A 12 2.15 -7.09 -2.61
CA TYR A 12 1.95 -5.83 -3.31
C TYR A 12 0.97 -4.95 -2.53
N ILE A 13 1.34 -3.69 -2.31
CA ILE A 13 0.57 -2.71 -1.55
C ILE A 13 0.57 -1.33 -2.21
N ASP A 14 -0.43 -0.51 -1.86
CA ASP A 14 -0.44 0.93 -2.13
C ASP A 14 -1.06 1.65 -0.94
N VAL A 15 -0.41 2.71 -0.46
CA VAL A 15 -0.87 3.47 0.72
C VAL A 15 -2.28 4.02 0.53
N LYS A 16 -2.67 4.39 -0.68
CA LYS A 16 -4.01 4.92 -0.99
C LYS A 16 -5.11 3.88 -1.16
N SER A 17 -4.79 2.57 -1.06
CA SER A 17 -5.78 1.50 -1.12
C SER A 17 -6.38 1.21 0.27
N PRO A 18 -7.71 1.37 0.46
CA PRO A 18 -8.34 1.03 1.72
C PRO A 18 -8.22 -0.47 2.05
N TYR A 19 -8.20 -1.32 1.04
CA TYR A 19 -8.03 -2.76 1.23
C TYR A 19 -6.59 -3.14 1.58
N ALA A 20 -5.57 -2.44 1.05
CA ALA A 20 -4.19 -2.62 1.49
C ALA A 20 -4.02 -2.17 2.95
N PHE A 21 -4.69 -1.07 3.37
CA PHE A 21 -4.66 -0.60 4.75
C PHE A 21 -5.18 -1.63 5.76
N ILE A 22 -6.34 -2.24 5.49
CA ILE A 22 -6.91 -3.25 6.40
C ILE A 22 -6.21 -4.61 6.32
N ALA A 23 -5.45 -4.87 5.26
CA ALA A 23 -4.62 -6.06 5.14
C ALA A 23 -3.25 -5.92 5.78
N LEU A 24 -2.77 -4.68 5.96
CA LEU A 24 -1.40 -4.39 6.40
C LEU A 24 -1.06 -5.06 7.74
N GLU A 25 -1.81 -4.73 8.79
CA GLU A 25 -1.52 -5.23 10.14
C GLU A 25 -1.61 -6.77 10.24
N PRO A 26 -2.68 -7.45 9.75
CA PRO A 26 -2.72 -8.90 9.81
C PRO A 26 -1.64 -9.57 8.94
N THR A 27 -1.19 -8.93 7.86
CA THR A 27 -0.07 -9.47 7.05
C THR A 27 1.26 -9.32 7.78
N LEU A 28 1.52 -8.19 8.45
CA LEU A 28 2.70 -7.98 9.29
C LEU A 28 2.70 -8.92 10.50
N ALA A 29 1.55 -9.15 11.09
CA ALA A 29 1.39 -10.11 12.20
C ALA A 29 1.74 -11.54 11.75
N LEU A 30 1.29 -11.94 10.55
CA LEU A 30 1.63 -13.24 9.97
C LEU A 30 3.13 -13.36 9.66
N GLU A 31 3.74 -12.32 9.09
CA GLU A 31 5.20 -12.25 8.84
C GLU A 31 5.99 -12.48 10.14
N HIS A 32 5.57 -11.80 11.22
CA HIS A 32 6.19 -11.92 12.54
C HIS A 32 5.95 -13.30 13.17
N GLU A 33 4.71 -13.80 13.13
CA GLU A 33 4.32 -15.11 13.69
C GLU A 33 5.17 -16.24 13.09
N LEU A 34 5.40 -16.18 11.78
CA LEU A 34 6.15 -17.21 11.06
C LEU A 34 7.68 -17.02 11.12
N GLY A 35 8.15 -15.89 11.63
CA GLY A 35 9.58 -15.55 11.61
C GLY A 35 10.15 -15.40 10.20
N LEU A 36 9.29 -15.10 9.22
CA LEU A 36 9.65 -14.91 7.81
C LEU A 36 9.87 -13.43 7.49
N GLN A 37 10.45 -13.18 6.31
CA GLN A 37 10.52 -11.84 5.73
C GLN A 37 9.80 -11.85 4.37
N PHE A 38 8.68 -11.13 4.27
CA PHE A 38 7.94 -11.00 3.01
C PHE A 38 8.55 -9.89 2.14
N HIS A 39 8.48 -10.04 0.84
CA HIS A 39 8.89 -9.00 -0.10
C HIS A 39 7.76 -8.01 -0.31
N TRP A 40 7.81 -6.87 0.38
CA TRP A 40 6.83 -5.79 0.24
C TRP A 40 7.17 -4.93 -0.96
N ILE A 41 6.30 -4.92 -1.95
CA ILE A 41 6.49 -4.19 -3.20
C ILE A 41 5.37 -3.16 -3.36
N PRO A 42 5.70 -1.86 -3.46
CA PRO A 42 4.72 -0.82 -3.70
C PRO A 42 4.24 -0.82 -5.15
N LEU A 43 2.91 -0.83 -5.33
CA LEU A 43 2.23 -0.68 -6.60
C LEU A 43 1.39 0.59 -6.57
N THR A 44 1.67 1.57 -7.42
CA THR A 44 0.86 2.78 -7.52
C THR A 44 -0.36 2.53 -8.40
N LEU A 45 -1.54 2.48 -7.77
CA LEU A 45 -2.80 2.25 -8.48
C LEU A 45 -3.16 3.43 -9.39
N ASP A 46 -3.49 3.15 -10.64
CA ASP A 46 -4.11 4.12 -11.54
C ASP A 46 -5.64 4.08 -11.39
N ILE A 47 -6.12 4.61 -10.24
CA ILE A 47 -7.55 4.61 -9.91
C ILE A 47 -8.41 5.29 -10.99
N PRO A 48 -7.99 6.44 -11.58
CA PRO A 48 -8.77 7.08 -12.63
C PRO A 48 -9.10 6.18 -13.82
N SER A 49 -8.20 5.29 -14.21
CA SER A 49 -8.37 4.45 -15.40
C SER A 49 -9.54 3.46 -15.29
N TYR A 50 -9.89 2.98 -14.10
CA TYR A 50 -10.95 1.98 -13.91
C TYR A 50 -12.12 2.44 -13.03
N LEU A 51 -11.92 3.40 -12.11
CA LEU A 51 -12.97 3.92 -11.23
C LEU A 51 -13.36 5.38 -11.53
N GLY A 52 -12.74 6.00 -12.54
CA GLY A 52 -12.90 7.42 -12.77
C GLY A 52 -12.38 8.27 -11.60
N SER A 53 -12.53 9.59 -11.69
CA SER A 53 -12.03 10.54 -10.71
C SER A 53 -13.15 11.32 -10.03
N ALA A 54 -12.88 11.77 -8.80
CA ALA A 54 -13.71 12.73 -8.09
C ALA A 54 -12.86 13.47 -7.07
N LYS A 55 -13.17 14.76 -6.84
CA LYS A 55 -12.52 15.61 -5.86
C LYS A 55 -13.54 16.26 -4.96
N LYS A 56 -13.20 16.43 -3.70
CA LYS A 56 -14.02 17.14 -2.70
C LYS A 56 -13.32 18.42 -2.29
N ASN A 57 -14.13 19.44 -1.96
CA ASN A 57 -13.64 20.61 -1.23
C ASN A 57 -13.52 20.31 0.27
N ASP A 58 -13.03 21.28 1.05
CA ASP A 58 -12.82 21.14 2.49
C ASP A 58 -14.13 20.91 3.26
N ALA A 59 -15.27 21.37 2.72
CA ALA A 59 -16.60 21.07 3.26
C ALA A 59 -17.10 19.65 2.94
N GLY A 60 -16.32 18.84 2.22
CA GLY A 60 -16.67 17.47 1.85
C GLY A 60 -17.61 17.34 0.65
N GLN A 61 -17.93 18.46 -0.02
CA GLN A 61 -18.79 18.48 -1.21
C GLN A 61 -17.98 18.08 -2.44
N ILE A 62 -18.61 17.32 -3.35
CA ILE A 62 -17.97 16.90 -4.61
C ILE A 62 -17.96 18.12 -5.55
N VAL A 63 -16.75 18.56 -5.94
CA VAL A 63 -16.53 19.70 -6.86
C VAL A 63 -16.09 19.27 -8.26
N GLU A 64 -15.52 18.05 -8.38
CA GLU A 64 -15.16 17.43 -9.65
C GLU A 64 -15.64 15.99 -9.66
N ASN A 65 -16.21 15.52 -10.78
CA ASN A 65 -16.69 14.14 -10.90
C ASN A 65 -16.83 13.71 -12.35
N ASN A 66 -16.15 12.61 -12.71
CA ASN A 66 -16.36 11.92 -14.00
C ASN A 66 -16.74 10.43 -13.79
N ARG A 67 -17.10 10.02 -12.58
CA ARG A 67 -17.51 8.66 -12.27
C ARG A 67 -18.94 8.39 -12.74
N THR A 68 -19.14 7.21 -13.29
CA THR A 68 -20.48 6.67 -13.56
C THR A 68 -21.18 6.28 -12.25
N LYS A 69 -22.51 6.05 -12.30
CA LYS A 69 -23.28 5.56 -11.14
C LYS A 69 -22.75 4.21 -10.62
N SER A 70 -22.34 3.31 -11.52
CA SER A 70 -21.78 2.01 -11.15
C SER A 70 -20.43 2.16 -10.42
N GLN A 71 -19.52 2.98 -10.94
CA GLN A 71 -18.24 3.26 -10.30
C GLN A 71 -18.43 3.88 -8.91
N TRP A 72 -19.40 4.81 -8.75
CA TRP A 72 -19.74 5.36 -7.44
C TRP A 72 -20.25 4.30 -6.46
N SER A 73 -21.08 3.37 -6.93
CA SER A 73 -21.58 2.28 -6.09
C SER A 73 -20.43 1.40 -5.60
N GLY A 74 -19.50 1.04 -6.48
CA GLY A 74 -18.29 0.27 -6.12
C GLY A 74 -17.41 1.01 -5.12
N VAL A 75 -17.12 2.30 -5.35
CA VAL A 75 -16.32 3.12 -4.43
C VAL A 75 -16.98 3.25 -3.05
N LYS A 76 -18.28 3.54 -3.00
CA LYS A 76 -19.02 3.63 -1.73
C LYS A 76 -19.02 2.31 -0.97
N TYR A 77 -19.19 1.19 -1.68
CA TYR A 77 -19.12 -0.13 -1.08
C TYR A 77 -17.72 -0.41 -0.51
N ALA A 78 -16.66 -0.20 -1.30
CA ALA A 78 -15.28 -0.45 -0.88
C ALA A 78 -14.92 0.31 0.41
N TYR A 79 -15.28 1.59 0.51
CA TYR A 79 -15.05 2.36 1.74
C TYR A 79 -15.92 1.90 2.92
N LYS A 80 -17.19 1.53 2.67
CA LYS A 80 -18.07 1.01 3.71
C LYS A 80 -17.53 -0.31 4.24
N ASP A 81 -17.09 -1.18 3.37
CA ASP A 81 -16.55 -2.48 3.71
C ASP A 81 -15.21 -2.35 4.45
N ALA A 82 -14.26 -1.59 3.92
CA ALA A 82 -12.97 -1.38 4.55
C ALA A 82 -13.10 -0.77 5.97
N ARG A 83 -14.07 0.12 6.21
CA ARG A 83 -14.34 0.67 7.55
C ARG A 83 -14.81 -0.39 8.54
N ARG A 84 -15.59 -1.39 8.12
CA ARG A 84 -16.01 -2.49 9.00
C ARG A 84 -14.79 -3.26 9.51
N TYR A 85 -13.86 -3.56 8.61
CA TYR A 85 -12.66 -4.29 8.98
C TYR A 85 -11.63 -3.44 9.73
N ALA A 86 -11.52 -2.14 9.41
CA ALA A 86 -10.71 -1.21 10.18
C ALA A 86 -11.23 -1.11 11.63
N ALA A 87 -12.56 -1.06 11.83
CA ALA A 87 -13.18 -1.04 13.16
C ALA A 87 -12.88 -2.31 13.97
N LEU A 88 -12.80 -3.49 13.33
CA LEU A 88 -12.40 -4.73 14.01
C LEU A 88 -10.93 -4.72 14.47
N GLN A 89 -10.12 -3.82 13.93
CA GLN A 89 -8.71 -3.62 14.27
C GLN A 89 -8.49 -2.35 15.14
N ASP A 90 -9.57 -1.75 15.66
CA ASP A 90 -9.55 -0.47 16.39
C ASP A 90 -8.85 0.66 15.59
N ARG A 91 -8.96 0.63 14.26
CA ARG A 91 -8.30 1.57 13.35
C ARG A 91 -9.29 2.50 12.68
N THR A 92 -8.91 3.78 12.56
CA THR A 92 -9.69 4.80 11.86
C THR A 92 -9.41 4.76 10.36
N LEU A 93 -10.47 4.67 9.54
CA LEU A 93 -10.40 4.82 8.09
C LEU A 93 -11.36 5.94 7.64
N LEU A 94 -10.82 7.11 7.40
CA LEU A 94 -11.53 8.24 6.79
C LEU A 94 -11.40 8.14 5.26
N GLY A 95 -12.47 8.45 4.54
CA GLY A 95 -12.39 8.48 3.07
C GLY A 95 -11.50 9.62 2.58
N THR A 96 -10.74 9.40 1.52
CA THR A 96 -9.88 10.43 0.92
C THR A 96 -10.67 11.59 0.32
N GLN A 97 -10.06 12.77 0.28
CA GLN A 97 -10.67 13.99 -0.28
C GLN A 97 -10.44 14.10 -1.80
N LYS A 98 -9.34 13.52 -2.27
CA LYS A 98 -8.95 13.44 -3.68
C LYS A 98 -8.40 12.06 -4.00
N ILE A 99 -8.15 11.76 -5.26
CA ILE A 99 -7.28 10.66 -5.65
C ILE A 99 -5.85 11.17 -5.51
N TRP A 100 -5.11 10.58 -4.58
CA TRP A 100 -3.73 10.94 -4.29
C TRP A 100 -2.78 10.31 -5.30
N ASP A 101 -1.70 11.00 -5.64
CA ASP A 101 -0.52 10.37 -6.22
C ASP A 101 0.31 9.73 -5.09
N SER A 102 0.33 8.42 -5.03
CA SER A 102 1.08 7.68 -4.01
C SER A 102 2.52 7.35 -4.43
N SER A 103 2.98 7.85 -5.57
CA SER A 103 4.31 7.51 -6.09
C SER A 103 5.43 7.83 -5.10
N LEU A 104 5.42 9.02 -4.49
CA LEU A 104 6.42 9.42 -3.50
C LEU A 104 6.42 8.52 -2.27
N ALA A 105 5.23 8.26 -1.70
CA ALA A 105 5.10 7.33 -0.56
C ALA A 105 5.54 5.91 -0.92
N ASN A 106 5.25 5.44 -2.13
CA ASN A 106 5.68 4.13 -2.61
C ASN A 106 7.20 4.07 -2.84
N ILE A 107 7.83 5.14 -3.34
CA ILE A 107 9.29 5.27 -3.45
C ILE A 107 9.92 5.21 -2.05
N SER A 108 9.32 5.84 -1.05
CA SER A 108 9.83 5.79 0.32
C SER A 108 9.77 4.39 0.94
N ILE A 109 8.75 3.57 0.62
CA ILE A 109 8.70 2.15 0.99
C ILE A 109 9.88 1.39 0.40
N SER A 110 10.21 1.64 -0.88
CA SER A 110 11.38 1.05 -1.53
C SER A 110 12.69 1.51 -0.90
N TRP A 111 12.78 2.79 -0.50
CA TRP A 111 13.92 3.33 0.24
C TRP A 111 14.17 2.57 1.54
N VAL A 112 13.13 2.42 2.38
CA VAL A 112 13.24 1.69 3.66
C VAL A 112 13.64 0.24 3.43
N SER A 113 13.05 -0.42 2.44
CA SER A 113 13.38 -1.81 2.10
C SER A 113 14.86 -1.99 1.76
N LYS A 114 15.49 -0.99 1.13
CA LYS A 114 16.90 -1.02 0.75
C LYS A 114 17.85 -0.59 1.87
N LYS A 115 17.47 0.44 2.63
CA LYS A 115 18.33 1.02 3.68
C LYS A 115 18.35 0.18 4.96
N ASP A 116 17.16 -0.19 5.45
CA ASP A 116 17.02 -1.01 6.66
C ASP A 116 15.66 -1.74 6.67
N ARG A 117 15.64 -2.91 6.07
CA ARG A 117 14.45 -3.76 5.96
C ARG A 117 13.78 -4.04 7.31
N LYS A 118 14.53 -4.07 8.40
CA LYS A 118 13.99 -4.35 9.75
C LYS A 118 13.04 -3.26 10.23
N LYS A 119 13.19 -2.04 9.72
CA LYS A 119 12.33 -0.89 10.06
C LYS A 119 11.06 -0.82 9.21
N LEU A 120 10.97 -1.62 8.15
CA LEU A 120 9.85 -1.56 7.21
C LEU A 120 8.49 -1.80 7.87
N PRO A 121 8.28 -2.78 8.78
CA PRO A 121 6.99 -2.96 9.43
C PRO A 121 6.53 -1.72 10.20
N THR A 122 7.42 -1.13 11.00
CA THR A 122 7.13 0.10 11.75
C THR A 122 6.86 1.27 10.80
N TYR A 123 7.68 1.41 9.76
CA TYR A 123 7.50 2.46 8.76
C TYR A 123 6.15 2.36 8.04
N LEU A 124 5.76 1.17 7.61
CA LEU A 124 4.47 0.95 6.96
C LEU A 124 3.30 1.36 7.85
N MET A 125 3.33 1.01 9.13
CA MET A 125 2.31 1.43 10.10
C MET A 125 2.28 2.95 10.30
N ASN A 126 3.45 3.58 10.41
CA ASN A 126 3.59 5.03 10.57
C ASN A 126 3.21 5.82 9.31
N LEU A 127 3.32 5.23 8.13
CA LEU A 127 2.90 5.84 6.87
C LEU A 127 1.38 5.71 6.65
N PHE A 128 0.84 4.49 6.76
CA PHE A 128 -0.56 4.23 6.44
C PHE A 128 -1.53 4.80 7.48
N THR A 129 -1.19 4.74 8.75
CA THR A 129 -2.12 5.16 9.82
C THR A 129 -2.48 6.64 9.75
N PRO A 130 -1.54 7.59 9.72
CA PRO A 130 -1.88 9.01 9.62
C PRO A 130 -2.49 9.37 8.25
N PHE A 131 -2.10 8.70 7.16
CA PHE A 131 -2.73 8.91 5.86
C PHE A 131 -4.25 8.63 5.93
N TRP A 132 -4.65 7.49 6.49
CA TRP A 132 -6.07 7.13 6.59
C TRP A 132 -6.84 7.91 7.65
N LYS A 133 -6.16 8.62 8.54
CA LYS A 133 -6.73 9.63 9.44
C LYS A 133 -6.79 11.03 8.82
N ARG A 134 -6.30 11.22 7.57
CA ARG A 134 -6.14 12.52 6.89
C ARG A 134 -5.19 13.50 7.59
N GLU A 135 -4.20 12.97 8.26
CA GLU A 135 -3.17 13.70 8.99
C GLU A 135 -1.84 13.78 8.23
N LEU A 136 -1.74 13.13 7.07
CA LEU A 136 -0.51 13.03 6.27
C LEU A 136 -0.77 13.37 4.81
N ASP A 137 -0.03 14.35 4.29
CA ASP A 137 0.13 14.59 2.86
C ASP A 137 1.26 13.71 2.32
N ILE A 138 0.88 12.68 1.54
CA ILE A 138 1.82 11.73 0.95
C ILE A 138 2.51 12.24 -0.33
N GLU A 139 2.10 13.40 -0.84
CA GLU A 139 2.70 14.07 -1.99
C GLU A 139 3.77 15.11 -1.57
N ASP A 140 3.82 15.45 -0.27
CA ASP A 140 4.83 16.38 0.29
C ASP A 140 6.08 15.60 0.76
N ILE A 141 7.21 15.92 0.12
CA ILE A 141 8.51 15.28 0.41
C ILE A 141 8.96 15.50 1.86
N ASN A 142 8.66 16.66 2.45
CA ASN A 142 9.02 16.96 3.83
C ASN A 142 8.20 16.10 4.79
N LYS A 143 6.89 15.94 4.54
CA LYS A 143 6.01 15.12 5.36
C LYS A 143 6.38 13.65 5.30
N VAL A 144 6.71 13.14 4.12
CA VAL A 144 7.20 11.75 3.96
C VAL A 144 8.54 11.57 4.66
N SER A 145 9.46 12.55 4.59
CA SER A 145 10.74 12.52 5.29
C SER A 145 10.56 12.56 6.82
N GLU A 146 9.60 13.33 7.34
CA GLU A 146 9.25 13.33 8.77
C GLU A 146 8.82 11.92 9.23
N ILE A 147 8.02 11.20 8.44
CA ILE A 147 7.60 9.82 8.76
C ILE A 147 8.79 8.85 8.71
N LEU A 148 9.69 8.99 7.73
CA LEU A 148 10.93 8.20 7.69
C LEU A 148 11.76 8.41 8.95
N ALA A 149 12.02 9.67 9.32
CA ALA A 149 12.80 10.02 10.50
C ALA A 149 12.16 9.51 11.79
N SER A 150 10.84 9.69 11.96
CA SER A 150 10.11 9.18 13.13
C SER A 150 10.10 7.65 13.23
N SER A 151 10.33 6.97 12.12
CA SER A 151 10.51 5.51 12.04
C SER A 151 11.97 5.08 12.24
N ASN A 152 12.85 6.00 12.65
CA ASN A 152 14.29 5.81 12.78
C ASN A 152 15.01 5.40 11.48
N VAL A 153 14.45 5.72 10.31
CA VAL A 153 15.08 5.48 9.01
C VAL A 153 15.99 6.66 8.67
N ASP A 154 17.17 6.37 8.16
CA ASP A 154 18.08 7.40 7.65
C ASP A 154 17.46 8.10 6.44
N VAL A 155 17.32 9.41 6.54
CA VAL A 155 16.75 10.28 5.49
C VAL A 155 17.81 10.95 4.64
N THR A 156 19.10 10.73 4.94
CA THR A 156 20.22 11.27 4.14
C THR A 156 20.06 10.80 2.70
N ASP A 157 20.12 11.74 1.76
CA ASP A 157 19.94 11.50 0.34
C ASP A 157 18.54 11.00 -0.11
N PHE A 158 17.55 10.90 0.80
CA PHE A 158 16.21 10.43 0.41
C PHE A 158 15.57 11.32 -0.67
N GLU A 159 15.66 12.65 -0.55
CA GLU A 159 15.10 13.56 -1.57
C GLU A 159 15.79 13.37 -2.93
N ALA A 160 17.11 13.27 -2.95
CA ALA A 160 17.85 13.02 -4.18
C ALA A 160 17.48 11.66 -4.80
N TYR A 161 17.35 10.62 -3.98
CA TYR A 161 16.87 9.31 -4.42
C TYR A 161 15.45 9.39 -4.98
N ALA A 162 14.51 10.02 -4.25
CA ALA A 162 13.11 10.10 -4.63
C ALA A 162 12.91 10.85 -5.96
N ARG A 163 13.70 11.89 -6.22
CA ARG A 163 13.68 12.67 -7.48
C ARG A 163 14.48 12.03 -8.61
N GLY A 164 15.42 11.14 -8.30
CA GLY A 164 16.37 10.52 -9.23
C GLY A 164 16.12 9.04 -9.47
N SER A 165 17.05 8.20 -8.97
CA SER A 165 17.04 6.75 -9.22
C SER A 165 15.80 6.05 -8.64
N GLY A 166 15.29 6.49 -7.49
CA GLY A 166 14.10 5.93 -6.88
C GLY A 166 12.86 6.11 -7.75
N LYS A 167 12.71 7.29 -8.38
CA LYS A 167 11.62 7.52 -9.35
C LYS A 167 11.77 6.62 -10.57
N GLN A 168 12.98 6.50 -11.13
CA GLN A 168 13.22 5.65 -12.30
C GLN A 168 12.91 4.17 -12.00
N GLU A 169 13.36 3.67 -10.86
CA GLU A 169 13.10 2.31 -10.41
C GLU A 169 11.59 2.08 -10.21
N HIS A 170 10.91 3.03 -9.57
CA HIS A 170 9.47 2.99 -9.39
C HIS A 170 8.75 2.91 -10.75
N ASP A 171 9.07 3.79 -11.69
CA ASP A 171 8.40 3.84 -13.00
C ASP A 171 8.63 2.54 -13.80
N MET A 172 9.85 1.98 -13.76
CA MET A 172 10.14 0.67 -14.37
C MET A 172 9.34 -0.45 -13.71
N LEU A 173 9.23 -0.44 -12.40
CA LEU A 173 8.47 -1.43 -11.64
C LEU A 173 6.99 -1.36 -12.00
N GLN A 174 6.39 -0.15 -12.02
CA GLN A 174 4.99 0.04 -12.41
C GLN A 174 4.71 -0.49 -13.82
N ALA A 175 5.59 -0.19 -14.79
CA ALA A 175 5.45 -0.69 -16.16
C ALA A 175 5.50 -2.22 -16.29
N SER A 176 6.09 -2.91 -15.32
CA SER A 176 6.19 -4.38 -15.31
C SER A 176 4.93 -5.08 -14.81
N PHE A 177 4.12 -4.45 -13.95
CA PHE A 177 3.01 -5.12 -13.26
C PHE A 177 1.92 -5.61 -14.19
N HIS A 178 1.50 -4.80 -15.18
CA HIS A 178 0.51 -5.24 -16.16
C HIS A 178 0.97 -6.48 -16.93
N LYS A 179 2.25 -6.54 -17.28
CA LYS A 179 2.83 -7.71 -17.97
C LYS A 179 2.82 -8.96 -17.09
N GLN A 180 2.87 -8.79 -15.78
CA GLN A 180 2.84 -9.86 -14.79
C GLN A 180 1.41 -10.24 -14.37
N GLY A 181 0.37 -9.58 -14.89
CA GLY A 181 -1.02 -9.81 -14.50
C GLY A 181 -1.43 -9.21 -13.15
N ILE A 182 -0.58 -8.34 -12.55
CA ILE A 182 -0.88 -7.68 -11.27
C ILE A 182 -1.69 -6.42 -11.55
N PHE A 183 -2.92 -6.36 -11.04
CA PHE A 183 -3.87 -5.29 -11.35
C PHE A 183 -4.40 -4.55 -10.12
N GLY A 184 -4.10 -5.01 -8.91
CA GLY A 184 -4.65 -4.42 -7.70
C GLY A 184 -3.88 -4.81 -6.43
N VAL A 185 -4.29 -4.22 -5.29
CA VAL A 185 -3.67 -4.45 -3.98
C VAL A 185 -4.74 -4.57 -2.87
N PRO A 186 -4.50 -5.35 -1.79
CA PRO A 186 -3.31 -6.18 -1.58
C PRO A 186 -3.29 -7.37 -2.55
N THR A 187 -2.10 -7.74 -3.03
CA THR A 187 -1.91 -8.98 -3.78
C THR A 187 -0.74 -9.75 -3.16
N TYR A 188 -0.93 -11.05 -2.97
CA TYR A 188 0.07 -11.99 -2.46
C TYR A 188 0.54 -12.86 -3.62
N LYS A 189 1.85 -13.01 -3.80
CA LYS A 189 2.43 -13.78 -4.90
C LYS A 189 3.37 -14.84 -4.38
N PHE A 190 3.15 -16.08 -4.83
CA PHE A 190 4.00 -17.26 -4.63
C PHE A 190 4.46 -17.79 -5.98
N GLY A 191 5.73 -17.54 -6.36
CA GLY A 191 6.19 -17.87 -7.71
C GLY A 191 5.32 -17.21 -8.77
N ASP A 192 4.55 -18.00 -9.54
CA ASP A 192 3.65 -17.49 -10.60
C ASP A 192 2.18 -17.38 -10.18
N GLU A 193 1.84 -17.79 -8.95
CA GLU A 193 0.47 -17.71 -8.43
C GLU A 193 0.21 -16.38 -7.74
N PHE A 194 -0.93 -15.75 -8.08
CA PHE A 194 -1.40 -14.48 -7.51
C PHE A 194 -2.71 -14.68 -6.75
N LEU A 195 -2.79 -14.09 -5.58
CA LEU A 195 -3.96 -14.06 -4.72
C LEU A 195 -4.32 -12.60 -4.44
N PHE A 196 -5.34 -12.09 -5.12
CA PHE A 196 -5.78 -10.71 -4.94
C PHE A 196 -6.85 -10.61 -3.86
N GLY A 197 -6.58 -9.80 -2.84
CA GLY A 197 -7.50 -9.52 -1.74
C GLY A 197 -7.03 -10.08 -0.40
N ARG A 198 -7.37 -9.36 0.67
CA ARG A 198 -7.01 -9.75 2.04
C ARG A 198 -7.67 -11.04 2.51
N GLU A 199 -8.78 -11.43 1.91
CA GLU A 199 -9.53 -12.66 2.19
C GLU A 199 -8.70 -13.92 1.96
N HIS A 200 -7.62 -13.81 1.21
CA HIS A 200 -6.69 -14.91 0.98
C HIS A 200 -5.67 -15.13 2.11
N LEU A 201 -5.59 -14.24 3.11
CA LEU A 201 -4.64 -14.41 4.23
C LEU A 201 -4.70 -15.78 4.93
N PRO A 202 -5.88 -16.39 5.18
CA PRO A 202 -5.92 -17.75 5.73
C PRO A 202 -5.26 -18.79 4.81
N TYR A 203 -5.45 -18.67 3.50
CA TYR A 203 -4.81 -19.54 2.52
C TYR A 203 -3.30 -19.28 2.42
N VAL A 204 -2.89 -17.99 2.45
CA VAL A 204 -1.47 -17.59 2.52
C VAL A 204 -0.79 -18.22 3.74
N LYS A 205 -1.42 -18.12 4.92
CA LYS A 205 -0.91 -18.76 6.15
C LYS A 205 -0.75 -20.27 5.96
N TRP A 206 -1.78 -20.93 5.48
CA TRP A 206 -1.74 -22.39 5.23
C TRP A 206 -0.63 -22.79 4.25
N ARG A 207 -0.34 -21.96 3.23
CA ARG A 207 0.74 -22.22 2.26
C ARG A 207 2.14 -22.09 2.86
N LEU A 208 2.29 -21.29 3.91
CA LEU A 208 3.57 -20.99 4.56
C LEU A 208 3.86 -21.88 5.77
N THR A 209 2.86 -22.59 6.30
CA THR A 209 2.98 -23.56 7.41
C THR A 209 2.97 -25.00 6.94
#